data_e3ea9d2e362a20865a95f295e4676a7c
#
_entry.id   e3ea9d2e362a20865a95f295e4676a7c
#
_cell.length_a   1.000
_cell.length_b   1.000
_cell.length_c   1.000
_cell.angle_alpha   90.00
_cell.angle_beta   90.00
_cell.angle_gamma   90.00
#
_symmetry.space_group_name_H-M   'P 1'
#
loop_
_entity.id
_entity.type
_entity.pdbx_description
1 polymer ?
#
loop_
_entity_poly.entity_id
_entity_poly.type
_entity_poly.pdbx_seq_one_letter_code
_entity_poly.pdbx_strand_id
1 'polypeptide(L)'
;MTTTHSQPILARKAWVEQIMGMPVSIHLRGEDVDSAGSAAAVAAAYAVLRGMDAVFSTYRADSDIMRLRRGEATLEDCSPFVDEAVTLGNLAQSRTQGAFTTLLPAPDGSLAFDPTGLVKGWAVDLAARELAGLRRVSFCINAGGDLLIGAARDVPLSGAGSISWRIGIEDPRDRSVVGGTVSLTHGAVATSGTAARGAHLYDPVAGRHVGRAGSVTVIGPTLVWADIWATALFVGGERAREAFALGAPDYLSTAL
;
A
#
# COMPACT_ATOMS: atom_id res chain seq x y z
N MET A 1 24.80 -16.33 -35.61
CA MET A 1 25.46 -16.15 -34.30
C MET A 1 24.61 -15.18 -33.49
N THR A 2 23.78 -15.71 -32.59
CA THR A 2 22.90 -14.93 -31.74
C THR A 2 23.72 -14.50 -30.53
N THR A 3 24.16 -13.25 -30.49
CA THR A 3 24.84 -12.64 -29.34
C THR A 3 23.82 -12.54 -28.20
N THR A 4 23.91 -13.44 -27.25
CA THR A 4 23.18 -13.36 -25.97
C THR A 4 23.75 -12.15 -25.23
N HIS A 5 23.10 -10.99 -25.31
CA HIS A 5 23.40 -9.85 -24.48
C HIS A 5 23.00 -10.23 -23.04
N SER A 6 23.99 -10.65 -22.26
CA SER A 6 23.83 -10.75 -20.81
C SER A 6 23.51 -9.34 -20.30
N GLN A 7 22.31 -9.14 -19.78
CA GLN A 7 21.99 -7.88 -19.11
C GLN A 7 22.98 -7.68 -17.95
N PRO A 8 23.57 -6.49 -17.81
CA PRO A 8 24.48 -6.22 -16.70
C PRO A 8 23.75 -6.46 -15.38
N ILE A 9 24.42 -7.13 -14.44
CA ILE A 9 23.88 -7.34 -13.09
C ILE A 9 23.83 -5.97 -12.42
N LEU A 10 22.63 -5.41 -12.30
CA LEU A 10 22.40 -4.14 -11.63
C LEU A 10 22.75 -4.25 -10.14
N ALA A 11 23.45 -3.26 -9.62
CA ALA A 11 23.69 -3.14 -8.19
C ALA A 11 22.36 -3.05 -7.42
N ARG A 12 22.34 -3.56 -6.20
CA ARG A 12 21.15 -3.61 -5.33
C ARG A 12 21.51 -3.21 -3.93
N LYS A 13 20.60 -2.48 -3.29
CA LYS A 13 20.68 -2.16 -1.87
C LYS A 13 19.31 -2.17 -1.24
N ALA A 14 19.22 -2.57 0.02
CA ALA A 14 17.96 -2.63 0.74
C ALA A 14 18.14 -2.15 2.18
N TRP A 15 17.08 -1.55 2.70
CA TRP A 15 16.93 -1.13 4.09
C TRP A 15 15.62 -1.67 4.62
N VAL A 16 15.53 -1.91 5.92
CA VAL A 16 14.32 -2.38 6.59
C VAL A 16 14.16 -1.67 7.91
N GLU A 17 12.95 -1.15 8.18
CA GLU A 17 12.55 -0.62 9.48
C GLU A 17 11.22 -1.23 9.93
N GLN A 18 10.99 -1.29 11.25
CA GLN A 18 9.69 -1.66 11.82
C GLN A 18 8.86 -0.39 12.01
N ILE A 19 7.79 -0.24 11.21
CA ILE A 19 6.92 0.94 11.20
C ILE A 19 5.48 0.48 11.01
N MET A 20 4.51 1.12 11.65
CA MET A 20 3.08 0.76 11.58
C MET A 20 2.79 -0.71 11.95
N GLY A 21 3.58 -1.27 12.88
CA GLY A 21 3.43 -2.65 13.33
C GLY A 21 3.88 -3.72 12.33
N MET A 22 4.60 -3.35 11.27
CA MET A 22 5.07 -4.26 10.23
C MET A 22 6.50 -3.93 9.76
N PRO A 23 7.23 -4.90 9.17
CA PRO A 23 8.45 -4.58 8.46
C PRO A 23 8.13 -3.79 7.17
N VAL A 24 8.79 -2.65 7.01
CA VAL A 24 8.78 -1.86 5.78
C VAL A 24 10.18 -1.89 5.19
N SER A 25 10.32 -2.41 3.98
CA SER A 25 11.60 -2.47 3.28
C SER A 25 11.62 -1.57 2.04
N ILE A 26 12.73 -0.86 1.85
CA ILE A 26 13.00 -0.04 0.66
C ILE A 26 14.18 -0.68 -0.07
N HIS A 27 13.95 -1.04 -1.32
CA HIS A 27 14.93 -1.66 -2.19
C HIS A 27 15.26 -0.73 -3.35
N LEU A 28 16.54 -0.55 -3.65
CA LEU A 28 17.02 0.14 -4.83
C LEU A 28 17.75 -0.82 -5.78
N ARG A 29 17.58 -0.61 -7.09
CA ARG A 29 18.33 -1.28 -8.16
C ARG A 29 18.79 -0.26 -9.17
N GLY A 30 20.05 -0.31 -9.58
CA GLY A 30 20.61 0.61 -10.58
C GLY A 30 22.08 0.92 -10.31
N GLU A 31 22.57 2.01 -10.90
CA GLU A 31 23.97 2.38 -10.81
C GLU A 31 24.28 3.17 -9.52
N ASP A 32 23.39 4.07 -9.10
CA ASP A 32 23.63 5.03 -8.01
C ASP A 32 23.10 4.56 -6.64
N VAL A 33 22.90 3.24 -6.44
CA VAL A 33 22.33 2.69 -5.19
C VAL A 33 23.16 2.98 -3.94
N ASP A 34 24.49 3.12 -4.07
CA ASP A 34 25.42 3.38 -2.96
C ASP A 34 25.75 4.87 -2.78
N SER A 35 25.12 5.76 -3.55
CA SER A 35 25.37 7.19 -3.43
C SER A 35 24.85 7.76 -2.10
N ALA A 36 25.48 8.83 -1.61
CA ALA A 36 24.99 9.57 -0.44
C ALA A 36 23.56 10.10 -0.67
N GLY A 37 23.23 10.48 -1.92
CA GLY A 37 21.88 10.91 -2.31
C GLY A 37 20.86 9.79 -2.13
N SER A 38 21.18 8.55 -2.51
CA SER A 38 20.31 7.39 -2.30
C SER A 38 20.06 7.11 -0.82
N ALA A 39 21.11 7.17 0.00
CA ALA A 39 20.98 6.98 1.45
C ALA A 39 20.11 8.09 2.10
N ALA A 40 20.30 9.35 1.69
CA ALA A 40 19.52 10.48 2.20
C ALA A 40 18.03 10.39 1.79
N ALA A 41 17.75 10.04 0.53
CA ALA A 41 16.37 9.87 0.05
C ALA A 41 15.63 8.73 0.77
N VAL A 42 16.32 7.60 1.02
CA VAL A 42 15.76 6.49 1.79
C VAL A 42 15.48 6.91 3.23
N ALA A 43 16.39 7.65 3.87
CA ALA A 43 16.17 8.18 5.22
C ALA A 43 14.98 9.14 5.28
N ALA A 44 14.79 10.01 4.26
CA ALA A 44 13.65 10.90 4.14
C ALA A 44 12.33 10.10 3.94
N ALA A 45 12.33 9.08 3.10
CA ALA A 45 11.18 8.20 2.91
C ALA A 45 10.76 7.51 4.24
N TYR A 46 11.71 7.02 5.01
CA TYR A 46 11.41 6.48 6.35
C TYR A 46 10.92 7.55 7.33
N ALA A 47 11.42 8.78 7.25
CA ALA A 47 10.91 9.86 8.08
C ALA A 47 9.44 10.18 7.79
N VAL A 48 9.01 10.17 6.52
CA VAL A 48 7.60 10.30 6.12
C VAL A 48 6.77 9.16 6.72
N LEU A 49 7.21 7.90 6.59
CA LEU A 49 6.50 6.73 7.14
C LEU A 49 6.35 6.81 8.66
N ARG A 50 7.42 7.19 9.38
CA ARG A 50 7.36 7.39 10.85
C ARG A 50 6.44 8.55 11.24
N GLY A 51 6.42 9.63 10.45
CA GLY A 51 5.49 10.74 10.65
C GLY A 51 4.02 10.30 10.54
N MET A 52 3.69 9.51 9.52
CA MET A 52 2.35 8.95 9.34
C MET A 52 2.00 7.95 10.46
N ASP A 53 2.95 7.13 10.92
CA ASP A 53 2.75 6.25 12.09
C ASP A 53 2.49 7.04 13.37
N ALA A 54 3.18 8.16 13.59
CA ALA A 54 2.95 9.02 14.75
C ALA A 54 1.52 9.62 14.77
N VAL A 55 0.98 9.95 13.60
CA VAL A 55 -0.38 10.50 13.47
C VAL A 55 -1.46 9.40 13.61
N PHE A 56 -1.27 8.25 12.95
CA PHE A 56 -2.34 7.28 12.70
C PHE A 56 -2.22 5.96 13.46
N SER A 57 -1.16 5.74 14.25
CA SER A 57 -0.99 4.48 14.97
C SER A 57 -2.09 4.26 16.01
N THR A 58 -2.76 3.13 15.91
CA THR A 58 -3.74 2.69 16.91
C THR A 58 -3.11 2.03 18.14
N TYR A 59 -1.78 1.85 18.14
CA TYR A 59 -1.00 1.27 19.24
C TYR A 59 -0.30 2.33 20.08
N ARG A 60 -0.10 3.53 19.56
CA ARG A 60 0.53 4.66 20.26
C ARG A 60 -0.53 5.50 20.95
N ALA A 61 -0.45 5.60 22.27
CA ALA A 61 -1.40 6.39 23.04
C ALA A 61 -1.33 7.91 22.73
N ASP A 62 -0.17 8.39 22.28
CA ASP A 62 0.10 9.78 21.93
C ASP A 62 -0.20 10.14 20.46
N SER A 63 -0.66 9.20 19.65
CA SER A 63 -1.05 9.48 18.26
C SER A 63 -2.31 10.37 18.21
N ASP A 64 -2.44 11.15 17.13
CA ASP A 64 -3.61 12.02 16.93
C ASP A 64 -4.91 11.22 16.89
N ILE A 65 -4.92 10.07 16.22
CA ILE A 65 -6.10 9.19 16.16
C ILE A 65 -6.50 8.70 17.55
N MET A 66 -5.56 8.31 18.40
CA MET A 66 -5.90 7.83 19.75
C MET A 66 -6.30 8.95 20.68
N ARG A 67 -5.72 10.14 20.54
CA ARG A 67 -6.14 11.35 21.28
C ARG A 67 -7.56 11.76 20.87
N LEU A 68 -7.84 11.75 19.55
CA LEU A 68 -9.17 12.04 19.01
C LEU A 68 -10.22 11.04 19.52
N ARG A 69 -9.92 9.73 19.49
CA ARG A 69 -10.82 8.68 20.01
C ARG A 69 -11.13 8.79 21.50
N ARG A 70 -10.21 9.34 22.29
CA ARG A 70 -10.43 9.56 23.72
C ARG A 70 -11.07 10.91 24.03
N GLY A 71 -11.35 11.74 23.00
CA GLY A 71 -11.87 13.10 23.20
C GLY A 71 -10.86 14.07 23.82
N GLU A 72 -9.56 13.76 23.76
CA GLU A 72 -8.46 14.60 24.26
C GLU A 72 -8.00 15.64 23.23
N ALA A 73 -8.46 15.53 22.01
CA ALA A 73 -8.17 16.44 20.90
C ALA A 73 -9.40 16.58 20.00
N THR A 74 -9.52 17.73 19.35
CA THR A 74 -10.45 17.96 18.23
C THR A 74 -9.71 17.75 16.90
N LEU A 75 -10.42 17.77 15.77
CA LEU A 75 -9.78 17.70 14.44
C LEU A 75 -8.80 18.87 14.21
N GLU A 76 -9.12 20.05 14.76
CA GLU A 76 -8.27 21.25 14.65
C GLU A 76 -6.94 21.11 15.42
N ASP A 77 -6.92 20.29 16.47
CA ASP A 77 -5.73 20.01 17.29
C ASP A 77 -4.84 18.91 16.68
N CYS A 78 -5.32 18.24 15.64
CA CYS A 78 -4.62 17.13 14.99
C CYS A 78 -3.80 17.61 13.79
N SER A 79 -2.90 16.75 13.33
CA SER A 79 -2.21 16.93 12.06
C SER A 79 -3.21 17.12 10.91
N PRO A 80 -2.95 18.01 9.95
CA PRO A 80 -3.79 18.15 8.73
C PRO A 80 -4.02 16.84 7.98
N PHE A 81 -3.13 15.87 8.12
CA PHE A 81 -3.31 14.53 7.55
C PHE A 81 -4.57 13.82 8.07
N VAL A 82 -5.08 14.15 9.26
CA VAL A 82 -6.31 13.54 9.78
C VAL A 82 -7.52 13.99 8.96
N ASP A 83 -7.62 15.28 8.63
CA ASP A 83 -8.68 15.81 7.77
C ASP A 83 -8.57 15.27 6.32
N GLU A 84 -7.34 15.18 5.81
CA GLU A 84 -7.10 14.53 4.51
C GLU A 84 -7.54 13.06 4.51
N ALA A 85 -7.29 12.31 5.60
CA ALA A 85 -7.73 10.93 5.75
C ALA A 85 -9.27 10.80 5.80
N VAL A 86 -9.96 11.72 6.45
CA VAL A 86 -11.44 11.79 6.44
C VAL A 86 -11.94 12.01 5.02
N THR A 87 -11.36 12.98 4.32
CA THR A 87 -11.71 13.29 2.92
C THR A 87 -11.48 12.10 2.00
N LEU A 88 -10.31 11.47 2.10
CA LEU A 88 -9.96 10.29 1.31
C LEU A 88 -10.85 9.09 1.64
N GLY A 89 -11.18 8.89 2.92
CA GLY A 89 -12.09 7.83 3.37
C GLY A 89 -13.51 8.00 2.80
N ASN A 90 -14.05 9.22 2.82
CA ASN A 90 -15.35 9.53 2.22
C ASN A 90 -15.35 9.29 0.70
N LEU A 91 -14.28 9.68 0.01
CA LEU A 91 -14.10 9.43 -1.42
C LEU A 91 -14.00 7.92 -1.71
N ALA A 92 -13.28 7.18 -0.89
CA ALA A 92 -13.14 5.74 -1.02
C ALA A 92 -14.49 5.03 -0.81
N GLN A 93 -15.24 5.42 0.21
CA GLN A 93 -16.59 4.90 0.47
C GLN A 93 -17.52 5.14 -0.72
N SER A 94 -17.51 6.35 -1.27
CA SER A 94 -18.32 6.72 -2.44
C SER A 94 -17.94 5.90 -3.68
N ARG A 95 -16.64 5.86 -4.03
CA ARG A 95 -16.16 5.15 -5.23
C ARG A 95 -16.37 3.64 -5.17
N THR A 96 -16.24 3.05 -3.98
CA THR A 96 -16.46 1.61 -3.78
C THR A 96 -17.92 1.24 -3.51
N GLN A 97 -18.85 2.20 -3.63
CA GLN A 97 -20.28 2.05 -3.30
C GLN A 97 -20.49 1.47 -1.89
N GLY A 98 -19.69 1.93 -0.92
CA GLY A 98 -19.76 1.54 0.48
C GLY A 98 -19.11 0.19 0.81
N ALA A 99 -18.41 -0.46 -0.13
CA ALA A 99 -17.66 -1.69 0.17
C ALA A 99 -16.36 -1.42 0.97
N PHE A 100 -15.88 -0.18 1.00
CA PHE A 100 -14.81 0.29 1.86
C PHE A 100 -15.33 1.42 2.75
N THR A 101 -14.89 1.45 4.01
CA THR A 101 -15.20 2.53 4.95
C THR A 101 -14.05 2.75 5.92
N THR A 102 -13.94 3.98 6.44
CA THR A 102 -13.10 4.33 7.59
C THR A 102 -13.91 4.47 8.88
N LEU A 103 -15.18 4.10 8.89
CA LEU A 103 -16.00 4.02 10.09
C LEU A 103 -16.17 2.54 10.47
N LEU A 104 -15.44 2.11 11.50
CA LEU A 104 -15.42 0.71 11.94
C LEU A 104 -16.09 0.57 13.30
N PRO A 105 -16.67 -0.63 13.63
CA PRO A 105 -17.26 -0.90 14.93
C PRO A 105 -16.23 -0.75 16.06
N ALA A 106 -16.56 0.05 17.05
CA ALA A 106 -15.83 0.15 18.32
C ALA A 106 -16.34 -0.91 19.31
N PRO A 107 -15.58 -1.20 20.40
CA PRO A 107 -15.98 -2.22 21.38
C PRO A 107 -17.33 -1.97 22.05
N ASP A 108 -17.80 -0.72 22.12
CA ASP A 108 -19.09 -0.32 22.67
C ASP A 108 -20.25 -0.43 21.66
N GLY A 109 -19.96 -0.87 20.43
CA GLY A 109 -20.93 -1.02 19.35
C GLY A 109 -21.18 0.27 18.55
N SER A 110 -20.56 1.40 18.92
CA SER A 110 -20.57 2.61 18.12
C SER A 110 -19.68 2.48 16.88
N LEU A 111 -19.80 3.41 15.93
CA LEU A 111 -18.85 3.51 14.82
C LEU A 111 -17.78 4.55 15.17
N ALA A 112 -16.53 4.15 15.09
CA ALA A 112 -15.37 5.02 15.31
C ALA A 112 -14.59 5.23 14.01
N PHE A 113 -13.98 6.40 13.88
CA PHE A 113 -13.08 6.69 12.77
C PHE A 113 -11.80 5.87 12.90
N ASP A 114 -11.55 5.04 11.90
CA ASP A 114 -10.38 4.18 11.78
C ASP A 114 -9.86 4.17 10.33
N PRO A 115 -8.89 5.03 10.00
CA PRO A 115 -8.36 5.13 8.65
C PRO A 115 -7.24 4.11 8.36
N THR A 116 -6.95 3.16 9.25
CA THR A 116 -5.82 2.21 9.11
C THR A 116 -5.87 1.41 7.81
N GLY A 117 -7.07 1.16 7.26
CA GLY A 117 -7.25 0.45 5.99
C GLY A 117 -6.78 1.23 4.74
N LEU A 118 -6.55 2.56 4.84
CA LEU A 118 -6.04 3.37 3.74
C LEU A 118 -4.66 3.99 4.04
N VAL A 119 -4.34 4.19 5.32
CA VAL A 119 -3.14 4.94 5.74
C VAL A 119 -1.86 4.25 5.29
N LYS A 120 -1.82 2.92 5.31
CA LYS A 120 -0.64 2.15 4.88
C LYS A 120 -0.26 2.46 3.43
N GLY A 121 -1.18 2.29 2.49
CA GLY A 121 -0.96 2.56 1.08
C GLY A 121 -0.64 4.04 0.83
N TRP A 122 -1.36 4.95 1.49
CA TRP A 122 -1.15 6.37 1.36
C TRP A 122 0.23 6.83 1.89
N ALA A 123 0.66 6.34 3.04
CA ALA A 123 1.97 6.64 3.60
C ALA A 123 3.11 6.19 2.67
N VAL A 124 2.96 5.02 2.02
CA VAL A 124 3.94 4.52 1.05
C VAL A 124 3.95 5.38 -0.22
N ASP A 125 2.78 5.82 -0.72
CA ASP A 125 2.71 6.73 -1.86
C ASP A 125 3.40 8.09 -1.55
N LEU A 126 3.25 8.61 -0.33
CA LEU A 126 3.94 9.82 0.12
C LEU A 126 5.46 9.60 0.23
N ALA A 127 5.89 8.50 0.85
CA ALA A 127 7.30 8.16 1.01
C ALA A 127 8.01 7.95 -0.34
N ALA A 128 7.33 7.40 -1.33
CA ALA A 128 7.88 7.19 -2.67
C ALA A 128 8.26 8.51 -3.38
N ARG A 129 7.64 9.64 -3.01
CA ARG A 129 7.98 10.95 -3.57
C ARG A 129 9.41 11.36 -3.24
N GLU A 130 9.92 10.97 -2.07
CA GLU A 130 11.30 11.22 -1.65
C GLU A 130 12.32 10.47 -2.53
N LEU A 131 11.91 9.32 -3.08
CA LEU A 131 12.74 8.49 -3.96
C LEU A 131 12.68 8.91 -5.44
N ALA A 132 11.63 9.62 -5.84
CA ALA A 132 11.41 10.00 -7.25
C ALA A 132 12.47 10.97 -7.80
N GLY A 133 13.19 11.69 -6.92
CA GLY A 133 14.28 12.60 -7.28
C GLY A 133 15.64 11.92 -7.50
N LEU A 134 15.77 10.63 -7.24
CA LEU A 134 17.00 9.86 -7.44
C LEU A 134 17.38 9.79 -8.91
N ARG A 135 18.61 9.31 -9.19
CA ARG A 135 19.11 9.14 -10.56
C ARG A 135 19.58 7.70 -10.76
N ARG A 136 19.36 7.18 -11.97
CA ARG A 136 19.80 5.86 -12.45
C ARG A 136 19.46 4.70 -11.52
N VAL A 137 18.34 4.82 -10.80
CA VAL A 137 17.82 3.78 -9.91
C VAL A 137 16.34 3.55 -10.13
N SER A 138 15.92 2.32 -9.95
CA SER A 138 14.53 1.95 -9.72
C SER A 138 14.39 1.51 -8.27
N PHE A 139 13.22 1.74 -7.68
CA PHE A 139 12.96 1.43 -6.29
C PHE A 139 11.69 0.59 -6.10
N CYS A 140 11.67 -0.17 -5.02
CA CYS A 140 10.49 -0.86 -4.53
C CYS A 140 10.37 -0.64 -3.02
N ILE A 141 9.23 -0.13 -2.58
CA ILE A 141 8.84 -0.08 -1.17
C ILE A 141 7.89 -1.25 -0.93
N ASN A 142 8.20 -2.10 0.06
CA ASN A 142 7.32 -3.19 0.49
C ASN A 142 6.88 -2.92 1.93
N ALA A 143 5.60 -2.74 2.14
CA ALA A 143 4.98 -2.51 3.44
C ALA A 143 4.01 -3.66 3.77
N GLY A 144 4.53 -4.67 4.50
CA GLY A 144 3.72 -5.81 4.93
C GLY A 144 3.13 -6.68 3.81
N GLY A 145 3.79 -6.71 2.64
CA GLY A 145 3.35 -7.47 1.46
C GLY A 145 2.75 -6.62 0.35
N ASP A 146 2.35 -5.39 0.62
CA ASP A 146 1.93 -4.45 -0.41
C ASP A 146 3.13 -3.65 -0.92
N LEU A 147 3.19 -3.44 -2.23
CA LEU A 147 4.37 -2.92 -2.91
C LEU A 147 4.06 -1.70 -3.76
N LEU A 148 4.96 -0.72 -3.71
CA LEU A 148 5.03 0.36 -4.67
C LEU A 148 6.37 0.31 -5.40
N ILE A 149 6.32 0.29 -6.72
CA ILE A 149 7.47 0.29 -7.60
C ILE A 149 7.53 1.63 -8.33
N GLY A 150 8.71 2.22 -8.36
CA GLY A 150 8.98 3.44 -9.12
C GLY A 150 10.39 3.44 -9.69
N ALA A 151 10.65 4.45 -10.50
CA ALA A 151 11.95 4.66 -11.10
C ALA A 151 12.32 6.14 -11.07
N ALA A 152 13.63 6.42 -11.01
CA ALA A 152 14.16 7.76 -11.23
C ALA A 152 13.76 8.28 -12.61
N ARG A 153 13.67 9.61 -12.75
CA ARG A 153 13.20 10.26 -14.00
C ARG A 153 14.04 9.93 -15.24
N ASP A 154 15.30 9.56 -15.02
CA ASP A 154 16.26 9.18 -16.07
C ASP A 154 16.32 7.67 -16.33
N VAL A 155 15.47 6.87 -15.69
CA VAL A 155 15.31 5.43 -15.95
C VAL A 155 14.04 5.23 -16.79
N PRO A 156 14.13 4.62 -17.98
CA PRO A 156 12.96 4.35 -18.81
C PRO A 156 11.96 3.43 -18.10
N LEU A 157 10.67 3.73 -18.24
CA LEU A 157 9.60 2.88 -17.69
C LEU A 157 9.28 1.66 -18.59
N SER A 158 9.80 1.65 -19.84
CA SER A 158 9.63 0.54 -20.79
C SER A 158 10.79 0.47 -21.76
N GLY A 159 10.97 -0.69 -22.41
CA GLY A 159 11.99 -0.90 -23.41
C GLY A 159 13.41 -1.05 -22.85
N ALA A 160 14.41 -0.73 -23.68
CA ALA A 160 15.82 -0.87 -23.31
C ALA A 160 16.20 0.06 -22.15
N GLY A 161 16.86 -0.49 -21.14
CA GLY A 161 17.26 0.25 -19.93
C GLY A 161 16.20 0.32 -18.84
N SER A 162 14.96 -0.16 -19.07
CA SER A 162 13.96 -0.26 -18.01
C SER A 162 14.36 -1.35 -16.99
N ILE A 163 14.02 -1.10 -15.71
CA ILE A 163 14.33 -2.01 -14.60
C ILE A 163 13.01 -2.62 -14.12
N SER A 164 12.81 -3.89 -14.45
CA SER A 164 11.60 -4.63 -14.06
C SER A 164 11.77 -5.33 -12.71
N TRP A 165 10.71 -5.31 -11.92
CA TRP A 165 10.55 -6.03 -10.66
C TRP A 165 9.56 -7.17 -10.85
N ARG A 166 10.00 -8.38 -10.55
CA ARG A 166 9.13 -9.55 -10.52
C ARG A 166 8.61 -9.78 -9.11
N ILE A 167 7.28 -9.75 -8.96
CA ILE A 167 6.56 -9.83 -7.70
C ILE A 167 5.78 -11.14 -7.69
N GLY A 168 5.99 -11.95 -6.65
CA GLY A 168 5.18 -13.13 -6.38
C GLY A 168 3.92 -12.76 -5.60
N ILE A 169 2.78 -13.32 -6.01
CA ILE A 169 1.52 -13.26 -5.27
C ILE A 169 1.41 -14.58 -4.51
N GLU A 170 1.31 -14.52 -3.18
CA GLU A 170 1.20 -15.73 -2.33
C GLU A 170 -0.13 -16.46 -2.61
N ASP A 171 -0.11 -17.79 -2.61
CA ASP A 171 -1.33 -18.59 -2.60
C ASP A 171 -1.97 -18.48 -1.20
N PRO A 172 -3.22 -18.02 -1.07
CA PRO A 172 -3.86 -17.84 0.23
C PRO A 172 -4.12 -19.16 0.99
N ARG A 173 -4.04 -20.29 0.32
CA ARG A 173 -4.20 -21.63 0.93
C ARG A 173 -2.88 -22.19 1.46
N ASP A 174 -1.76 -21.79 0.85
CA ASP A 174 -0.41 -22.16 1.26
C ASP A 174 0.56 -21.00 0.97
N ARG A 175 0.88 -20.22 2.00
CA ARG A 175 1.74 -19.03 1.91
C ARG A 175 3.19 -19.33 1.50
N SER A 176 3.60 -20.59 1.49
CA SER A 176 4.92 -21.01 0.96
C SER A 176 4.92 -21.14 -0.57
N VAL A 177 3.74 -21.09 -1.20
CA VAL A 177 3.55 -21.24 -2.64
C VAL A 177 3.27 -19.89 -3.29
N VAL A 178 3.91 -19.64 -4.44
CA VAL A 178 3.60 -18.50 -5.30
C VAL A 178 2.46 -18.90 -6.23
N GLY A 179 1.26 -18.37 -5.99
CA GLY A 179 0.07 -18.62 -6.78
C GLY A 179 0.01 -17.80 -8.08
N GLY A 180 0.78 -16.73 -8.18
CA GLY A 180 0.85 -15.87 -9.36
C GLY A 180 2.11 -15.01 -9.38
N THR A 181 2.43 -14.44 -10.54
CA THR A 181 3.57 -13.54 -10.68
C THR A 181 3.20 -12.35 -11.57
N VAL A 182 3.59 -11.15 -11.17
CA VAL A 182 3.49 -9.94 -11.99
C VAL A 182 4.84 -9.29 -12.13
N SER A 183 5.11 -8.68 -13.30
CA SER A 183 6.33 -7.92 -13.56
C SER A 183 5.98 -6.46 -13.84
N LEU A 184 6.55 -5.55 -13.05
CA LEU A 184 6.29 -4.11 -13.15
C LEU A 184 7.60 -3.34 -13.20
N THR A 185 7.60 -2.24 -13.94
CA THR A 185 8.64 -1.20 -13.92
C THR A 185 8.22 -0.02 -13.06
N HIS A 186 6.91 0.18 -12.88
CA HIS A 186 6.29 1.20 -12.03
C HIS A 186 4.86 0.77 -11.67
N GLY A 187 4.30 1.37 -10.62
CA GLY A 187 2.96 1.09 -10.15
C GLY A 187 2.95 0.35 -8.80
N ALA A 188 1.80 -0.07 -8.38
CA ALA A 188 1.55 -0.63 -7.06
C ALA A 188 0.85 -1.99 -7.14
N VAL A 189 1.08 -2.82 -6.13
CA VAL A 189 0.41 -4.11 -5.93
C VAL A 189 -0.03 -4.19 -4.48
N ALA A 190 -1.32 -4.39 -4.25
CA ALA A 190 -1.86 -4.62 -2.91
C ALA A 190 -2.72 -5.88 -2.88
N THR A 191 -2.68 -6.60 -1.77
CA THR A 191 -3.45 -7.85 -1.60
C THR A 191 -4.23 -7.84 -0.29
N SER A 192 -5.54 -8.01 -0.39
CA SER A 192 -6.43 -8.22 0.74
C SER A 192 -6.92 -9.66 0.80
N GLY A 193 -6.94 -10.23 2.00
CA GLY A 193 -7.38 -11.60 2.23
C GLY A 193 -7.30 -11.98 3.70
N THR A 194 -7.75 -13.19 4.03
CA THR A 194 -7.79 -13.68 5.42
C THR A 194 -6.57 -14.52 5.82
N ALA A 195 -5.72 -14.92 4.87
CA ALA A 195 -4.60 -15.83 5.12
C ALA A 195 -3.53 -15.26 6.08
N ALA A 196 -3.29 -13.93 6.08
CA ALA A 196 -2.24 -13.32 6.88
C ALA A 196 -2.69 -12.88 8.28
N ARG A 197 -3.94 -12.42 8.46
CA ARG A 197 -4.44 -11.78 9.69
C ARG A 197 -5.80 -12.32 10.15
N GLY A 198 -6.30 -13.41 9.55
CA GLY A 198 -7.63 -13.93 9.85
C GLY A 198 -8.78 -13.01 9.42
N ALA A 199 -9.94 -13.13 10.06
CA ALA A 199 -11.15 -12.38 9.73
C ALA A 199 -11.12 -10.93 10.27
N HIS A 200 -10.19 -10.11 9.79
CA HIS A 200 -10.04 -8.71 10.20
C HIS A 200 -10.75 -7.71 9.26
N LEU A 201 -11.10 -8.14 8.06
CA LEU A 201 -11.76 -7.29 7.06
C LEU A 201 -13.25 -7.17 7.38
N TYR A 202 -13.74 -5.93 7.48
CA TYR A 202 -15.13 -5.63 7.80
C TYR A 202 -15.92 -5.33 6.53
N ASP A 203 -17.09 -5.96 6.41
CA ASP A 203 -18.07 -5.65 5.37
C ASP A 203 -19.07 -4.62 5.93
N PRO A 204 -19.01 -3.37 5.49
CA PRO A 204 -19.86 -2.31 6.02
C PRO A 204 -21.35 -2.49 5.66
N VAL A 205 -21.63 -3.20 4.57
CA VAL A 205 -22.99 -3.44 4.08
C VAL A 205 -23.65 -4.58 4.85
N ALA A 206 -22.87 -5.65 5.09
CA ALA A 206 -23.36 -6.78 5.88
C ALA A 206 -23.23 -6.56 7.39
N GLY A 207 -22.50 -5.51 7.83
CA GLY A 207 -22.32 -5.18 9.24
C GLY A 207 -21.49 -6.23 10.00
N ARG A 208 -20.57 -6.95 9.35
CA ARG A 208 -19.80 -8.05 9.96
C ARG A 208 -18.43 -8.24 9.35
N HIS A 209 -17.55 -8.90 10.11
CA HIS A 209 -16.26 -9.32 9.58
C HIS A 209 -16.39 -10.47 8.56
N VAL A 210 -15.55 -10.44 7.52
CA VAL A 210 -15.52 -11.44 6.47
C VAL A 210 -14.56 -12.56 6.83
N GLY A 211 -15.07 -13.80 6.94
CA GLY A 211 -14.29 -14.99 7.29
C GLY A 211 -14.02 -15.95 6.12
N ARG A 212 -14.34 -15.56 4.86
CA ARG A 212 -14.11 -16.44 3.70
C ARG A 212 -12.61 -16.58 3.40
N ALA A 213 -12.21 -17.77 2.96
CA ALA A 213 -10.86 -18.00 2.45
C ALA A 213 -10.65 -17.31 1.08
N GLY A 214 -9.38 -17.06 0.75
CA GLY A 214 -8.97 -16.48 -0.51
C GLY A 214 -8.28 -15.13 -0.35
N SER A 215 -7.88 -14.56 -1.49
CA SER A 215 -7.31 -13.22 -1.58
C SER A 215 -7.73 -12.52 -2.85
N VAL A 216 -7.68 -11.19 -2.84
CA VAL A 216 -7.80 -10.34 -4.03
C VAL A 216 -6.58 -9.45 -4.08
N THR A 217 -5.88 -9.51 -5.21
CA THR A 217 -4.74 -8.64 -5.51
C THR A 217 -5.17 -7.60 -6.53
N VAL A 218 -4.86 -6.34 -6.27
CA VAL A 218 -5.09 -5.22 -7.19
C VAL A 218 -3.75 -4.60 -7.58
N ILE A 219 -3.62 -4.31 -8.87
CA ILE A 219 -2.44 -3.70 -9.49
C ILE A 219 -2.87 -2.40 -10.14
N GLY A 220 -2.12 -1.31 -9.92
CA GLY A 220 -2.46 -0.01 -10.52
C GLY A 220 -1.45 1.09 -10.21
N PRO A 221 -1.78 2.35 -10.50
CA PRO A 221 -0.83 3.46 -10.43
C PRO A 221 -0.38 3.83 -9.01
N THR A 222 -1.26 3.74 -8.00
CA THR A 222 -1.00 4.18 -6.63
C THR A 222 -1.35 3.08 -5.62
N LEU A 223 -0.60 3.03 -4.53
CA LEU A 223 -0.78 1.97 -3.55
C LEU A 223 -2.03 2.21 -2.68
N VAL A 224 -2.35 3.45 -2.35
CA VAL A 224 -3.56 3.75 -1.57
C VAL A 224 -4.82 3.24 -2.26
N TRP A 225 -4.97 3.46 -3.56
CA TRP A 225 -6.14 2.98 -4.28
C TRP A 225 -6.10 1.49 -4.58
N ALA A 226 -4.91 0.91 -4.80
CA ALA A 226 -4.78 -0.54 -4.92
C ALA A 226 -5.22 -1.26 -3.63
N ASP A 227 -4.82 -0.76 -2.45
CA ASP A 227 -5.17 -1.31 -1.13
C ASP A 227 -6.67 -1.15 -0.83
N ILE A 228 -7.25 0.04 -1.08
CA ILE A 228 -8.69 0.30 -0.95
C ILE A 228 -9.50 -0.66 -1.84
N TRP A 229 -9.14 -0.79 -3.11
CA TRP A 229 -9.85 -1.66 -4.04
C TRP A 229 -9.66 -3.14 -3.74
N ALA A 230 -8.48 -3.57 -3.31
CA ALA A 230 -8.27 -4.95 -2.88
C ALA A 230 -9.21 -5.32 -1.72
N THR A 231 -9.33 -4.43 -0.73
CA THR A 231 -10.26 -4.59 0.39
C THR A 231 -11.72 -4.59 -0.09
N ALA A 232 -12.12 -3.58 -0.86
CA ALA A 232 -13.49 -3.46 -1.36
C ALA A 232 -13.93 -4.67 -2.19
N LEU A 233 -13.08 -5.15 -3.11
CA LEU A 233 -13.36 -6.33 -3.93
C LEU A 233 -13.40 -7.61 -3.10
N PHE A 234 -12.56 -7.70 -2.06
CA PHE A 234 -12.59 -8.87 -1.18
C PHE A 234 -13.88 -8.93 -0.36
N VAL A 235 -14.40 -7.81 0.16
CA VAL A 235 -15.59 -7.82 1.04
C VAL A 235 -16.91 -7.64 0.28
N GLY A 236 -16.96 -6.77 -0.74
CA GLY A 236 -18.18 -6.21 -1.31
C GLY A 236 -18.84 -7.01 -2.44
N GLY A 237 -18.28 -8.17 -2.82
CA GLY A 237 -18.91 -9.07 -3.81
C GLY A 237 -19.15 -8.42 -5.18
N GLU A 238 -20.33 -8.70 -5.81
CA GLU A 238 -20.66 -8.23 -7.16
C GLU A 238 -20.73 -6.71 -7.27
N ARG A 239 -21.36 -6.06 -6.31
CA ARG A 239 -21.48 -4.59 -6.29
C ARG A 239 -20.12 -3.88 -6.32
N ALA A 240 -19.15 -4.40 -5.56
CA ALA A 240 -17.81 -3.85 -5.59
C ALA A 240 -17.09 -4.12 -6.93
N ARG A 241 -17.37 -5.24 -7.59
CA ARG A 241 -16.86 -5.54 -8.94
C ARG A 241 -17.40 -4.57 -9.98
N GLU A 242 -18.68 -4.28 -9.94
CA GLU A 242 -19.31 -3.28 -10.82
C GLU A 242 -18.72 -1.89 -10.60
N ALA A 243 -18.59 -1.47 -9.32
CA ALA A 243 -17.97 -0.20 -8.96
C ALA A 243 -16.51 -0.11 -9.43
N PHE A 244 -15.75 -1.19 -9.30
CA PHE A 244 -14.35 -1.28 -9.76
C PHE A 244 -14.25 -1.14 -11.29
N ALA A 245 -15.08 -1.87 -12.03
CA ALA A 245 -15.07 -1.85 -13.49
C ALA A 245 -15.38 -0.44 -14.06
N LEU A 246 -16.23 0.33 -13.37
CA LEU A 246 -16.59 1.69 -13.77
C LEU A 246 -15.65 2.77 -13.22
N GLY A 247 -15.15 2.58 -11.99
CA GLY A 247 -14.44 3.62 -11.23
C GLY A 247 -12.92 3.50 -11.20
N ALA A 248 -12.34 2.41 -11.73
CA ALA A 248 -10.92 2.11 -11.64
C ALA A 248 -10.31 1.59 -12.95
N PRO A 249 -10.45 2.34 -14.08
CA PRO A 249 -10.03 1.84 -15.41
C PRO A 249 -8.51 1.57 -15.51
N ASP A 250 -7.69 2.22 -14.68
CA ASP A 250 -6.23 2.06 -14.66
C ASP A 250 -5.76 0.96 -13.70
N TYR A 251 -6.70 0.19 -13.11
CA TYR A 251 -6.40 -0.87 -12.16
C TYR A 251 -6.83 -2.23 -12.73
N LEU A 252 -6.05 -3.25 -12.39
CA LEU A 252 -6.34 -4.65 -12.67
C LEU A 252 -6.53 -5.41 -11.37
N SER A 253 -7.39 -6.43 -11.36
CA SER A 253 -7.58 -7.29 -10.20
C SER A 253 -7.49 -8.76 -10.55
N THR A 254 -7.00 -9.57 -9.61
CA THR A 254 -7.02 -11.04 -9.69
C THR A 254 -7.40 -11.61 -8.33
N ALA A 255 -8.06 -12.76 -8.32
CA ALA A 255 -8.46 -13.48 -7.12
C ALA A 255 -7.84 -14.89 -7.11
N LEU A 256 -7.41 -15.34 -5.92
CA LEU A 256 -6.87 -16.68 -5.65
C LEU A 256 -7.66 -17.38 -4.55
#